data_9642871af045b63fb2fadc07824ab515
#
_entry.id   9642871af045b63fb2fadc07824ab515
#
_cell.length_a   1.000
_cell.length_b   1.000
_cell.length_c   1.000
_cell.angle_alpha   90.00
_cell.angle_beta   90.00
_cell.angle_gamma   90.00
#
_symmetry.space_group_name_H-M   'P 1'
#
loop_
_entity.id
_entity.type
_entity.pdbx_description
1 polymer ?
#
loop_
_entity_poly.entity_id
_entity_poly.type
_entity_poly.pdbx_seq_one_letter_code
_entity_poly.pdbx_strand_id
1 'polypeptide(L)'
;MSVVFILSFQNIKIVNVDTISNTESSDIKQSILNDIPNKEIEYKEYGLNAPVLGDLKTMERTSVGSWSWRDGLICVTDQGFGLGPFNTWHAGIIAPQKNYSVAEAANSNSPVRLRKGKWTQGTVWQVGVKTTTIQQDWNAGHWAGEQVGKPYNLNFWNARQTNSFYCSQLVWAAYYYTSGIDLNKSDNDIGSAIAIHPGEFVKNSKTTIVYRNR
;
A
#
# COMPACT_ATOMS: atom_id res chain seq x y z
N MET A 1 -26.69 11.57 -60.47
CA MET A 1 -25.27 11.42 -60.12
C MET A 1 -25.21 10.85 -58.69
N SER A 2 -25.09 9.53 -58.60
CA SER A 2 -25.02 8.85 -57.31
C SER A 2 -23.53 8.58 -56.98
N VAL A 3 -23.07 9.10 -55.87
CA VAL A 3 -21.71 8.86 -55.36
C VAL A 3 -21.76 7.62 -54.50
N VAL A 4 -21.09 6.54 -54.93
CA VAL A 4 -20.92 5.31 -54.18
C VAL A 4 -19.68 5.47 -53.31
N PHE A 5 -19.81 5.50 -51.98
CA PHE A 5 -18.71 5.37 -51.05
C PHE A 5 -18.36 3.87 -50.91
N ILE A 6 -17.20 3.53 -51.39
CA ILE A 6 -16.60 2.21 -51.11
C ILE A 6 -15.86 2.31 -49.78
N LEU A 7 -16.47 1.75 -48.73
CA LEU A 7 -15.79 1.50 -47.47
C LEU A 7 -14.91 0.26 -47.60
N SER A 8 -13.59 0.44 -47.64
CA SER A 8 -12.65 -0.65 -47.53
C SER A 8 -12.66 -1.22 -46.12
N PHE A 9 -13.20 -2.40 -45.95
CA PHE A 9 -13.04 -3.20 -44.73
C PHE A 9 -11.58 -3.62 -44.62
N GLN A 10 -10.81 -2.95 -43.78
CA GLN A 10 -9.52 -3.50 -43.34
C GLN A 10 -9.80 -4.72 -42.46
N ASN A 11 -9.11 -5.80 -42.74
CA ASN A 11 -9.16 -7.06 -41.98
C ASN A 11 -8.84 -6.83 -40.50
N ILE A 12 -9.84 -6.79 -39.66
CA ILE A 12 -9.66 -6.90 -38.21
C ILE A 12 -9.27 -8.35 -37.96
N LYS A 13 -7.98 -8.59 -37.75
CA LYS A 13 -7.51 -9.86 -37.16
C LYS A 13 -8.14 -9.91 -35.76
N ILE A 14 -9.08 -10.81 -35.58
CA ILE A 14 -9.52 -11.21 -34.24
C ILE A 14 -8.34 -11.98 -33.65
N VAL A 15 -7.51 -11.29 -32.90
CA VAL A 15 -6.49 -11.91 -32.06
C VAL A 15 -7.21 -12.46 -30.85
N ASN A 16 -7.03 -13.74 -30.57
CA ASN A 16 -7.68 -14.43 -29.46
C ASN A 16 -7.30 -13.72 -28.15
N VAL A 17 -8.27 -13.06 -27.50
CA VAL A 17 -8.08 -12.19 -26.32
C VAL A 17 -7.44 -12.95 -25.15
N ASP A 18 -7.67 -14.26 -25.06
CA ASP A 18 -7.14 -15.11 -23.98
C ASP A 18 -5.61 -15.39 -24.08
N THR A 19 -5.02 -15.30 -25.26
CA THR A 19 -3.57 -15.56 -25.45
C THR A 19 -2.73 -14.28 -25.27
N ILE A 20 -3.29 -13.12 -25.58
CA ILE A 20 -2.63 -11.81 -25.37
C ILE A 20 -2.56 -11.50 -23.87
N SER A 21 -3.58 -11.85 -23.09
CA SER A 21 -3.69 -11.47 -21.68
C SER A 21 -2.58 -12.05 -20.79
N ASN A 22 -2.08 -13.25 -21.07
CA ASN A 22 -1.11 -13.91 -20.19
C ASN A 22 0.34 -13.42 -20.39
N THR A 23 0.75 -13.16 -21.62
CA THR A 23 2.11 -12.69 -21.93
C THR A 23 2.26 -11.21 -21.55
N GLU A 24 1.31 -10.35 -21.91
CA GLU A 24 1.30 -8.94 -21.51
C GLU A 24 1.24 -8.79 -19.99
N SER A 25 0.45 -9.60 -19.29
CA SER A 25 0.38 -9.61 -17.82
C SER A 25 1.71 -10.04 -17.19
N SER A 26 2.45 -10.96 -17.80
CA SER A 26 3.76 -11.41 -17.35
C SER A 26 4.81 -10.31 -17.51
N ASP A 27 4.84 -9.65 -18.67
CA ASP A 27 5.80 -8.60 -18.99
C ASP A 27 5.59 -7.35 -18.11
N ILE A 28 4.34 -7.01 -17.82
CA ILE A 28 4.01 -5.93 -16.91
C ILE A 28 4.46 -6.25 -15.48
N LYS A 29 4.19 -7.45 -14.98
CA LYS A 29 4.66 -7.89 -13.66
C LYS A 29 6.18 -7.82 -13.56
N GLN A 30 6.88 -8.28 -14.58
CA GLN A 30 8.34 -8.23 -14.62
C GLN A 30 8.85 -6.79 -14.66
N SER A 31 8.22 -5.91 -15.43
CA SER A 31 8.54 -4.48 -15.46
C SER A 31 8.37 -3.82 -14.10
N ILE A 32 7.28 -4.11 -13.40
CA ILE A 32 7.04 -3.63 -12.03
C ILE A 32 8.13 -4.12 -11.08
N LEU A 33 8.45 -5.42 -11.12
CA LEU A 33 9.51 -6.01 -10.27
C LEU A 33 10.87 -5.36 -10.50
N ASN A 34 11.21 -5.06 -11.76
CA ASN A 34 12.46 -4.42 -12.12
C ASN A 34 12.55 -2.96 -11.65
N ASP A 35 11.40 -2.27 -11.50
CA ASP A 35 11.34 -0.87 -11.07
C ASP A 35 11.25 -0.69 -9.53
N ILE A 36 10.97 -1.76 -8.78
CA ILE A 36 10.85 -1.70 -7.32
C ILE A 36 12.04 -0.98 -6.65
N PRO A 37 13.31 -1.29 -6.95
CA PRO A 37 14.43 -0.62 -6.29
C PRO A 37 14.45 0.90 -6.52
N ASN A 38 14.11 1.36 -7.72
CA ASN A 38 14.02 2.79 -8.03
C ASN A 38 12.87 3.44 -7.27
N LYS A 39 11.72 2.77 -7.20
CA LYS A 39 10.55 3.24 -6.45
C LYS A 39 10.83 3.32 -4.95
N GLU A 40 11.55 2.37 -4.39
CA GLU A 40 11.92 2.39 -2.97
C GLU A 40 12.82 3.59 -2.63
N ILE A 41 13.77 3.93 -3.50
CA ILE A 41 14.59 5.15 -3.38
C ILE A 41 13.69 6.38 -3.43
N GLU A 42 12.82 6.49 -4.43
CA GLU A 42 11.88 7.59 -4.61
C GLU A 42 10.97 7.79 -3.39
N TYR A 43 10.40 6.72 -2.85
CA TYR A 43 9.54 6.77 -1.66
C TYR A 43 10.30 7.21 -0.42
N LYS A 44 11.51 6.72 -0.25
CA LYS A 44 12.38 7.08 0.88
C LYS A 44 12.78 8.55 0.82
N GLU A 45 13.26 9.03 -0.31
CA GLU A 45 13.63 10.43 -0.52
C GLU A 45 12.44 11.35 -0.29
N TYR A 46 11.28 11.03 -0.85
CA TYR A 46 10.06 11.78 -0.60
C TYR A 46 9.71 11.80 0.89
N GLY A 47 9.69 10.65 1.53
CA GLY A 47 9.30 10.51 2.94
C GLY A 47 10.25 11.22 3.90
N LEU A 48 11.55 11.35 3.55
CA LEU A 48 12.52 12.09 4.34
C LEU A 48 12.39 13.61 4.18
N ASN A 49 11.91 14.08 3.04
CA ASN A 49 11.86 15.52 2.72
C ASN A 49 10.44 16.10 2.81
N ALA A 50 9.40 15.27 2.80
CA ALA A 50 8.02 15.73 2.87
C ALA A 50 7.71 16.45 4.20
N PRO A 51 6.83 17.46 4.18
CA PRO A 51 6.36 18.10 5.40
C PRO A 51 5.65 17.08 6.32
N VAL A 52 5.91 17.21 7.62
CA VAL A 52 5.18 16.47 8.66
C VAL A 52 4.10 17.37 9.24
N LEU A 53 2.88 16.89 9.31
CA LEU A 53 1.74 17.65 9.83
C LEU A 53 1.99 18.05 11.29
N GLY A 54 1.88 19.36 11.57
CA GLY A 54 2.07 19.89 12.92
C GLY A 54 3.52 20.13 13.33
N ASP A 55 4.46 20.01 12.39
CA ASP A 55 5.87 20.33 12.67
C ASP A 55 6.13 21.83 12.58
N LEU A 56 6.40 22.43 13.73
CA LEU A 56 6.99 23.76 13.81
C LEU A 56 8.51 23.55 13.63
N LYS A 57 9.07 24.10 12.55
CA LYS A 57 10.49 24.00 12.20
C LYS A 57 11.39 24.32 13.41
N THR A 58 11.93 23.29 14.05
CA THR A 58 13.01 23.42 15.02
C THR A 58 14.14 22.51 14.60
N MET A 59 15.32 23.10 14.44
CA MET A 59 16.55 22.43 14.03
C MET A 59 16.91 21.30 15.00
N GLU A 60 17.48 20.22 14.45
CA GLU A 60 18.14 19.12 15.17
C GLU A 60 17.23 18.19 16.01
N ARG A 61 16.29 17.52 15.38
CA ARG A 61 15.60 16.39 16.01
C ARG A 61 15.90 15.09 15.30
N THR A 62 16.14 14.02 16.08
CA THR A 62 16.20 12.65 15.58
C THR A 62 14.83 12.09 15.14
N SER A 63 13.79 12.91 15.29
CA SER A 63 12.44 12.62 14.83
C SER A 63 11.67 13.91 14.57
N VAL A 64 10.75 13.87 13.61
CA VAL A 64 9.86 14.97 13.23
C VAL A 64 8.42 14.57 13.49
N GLY A 65 7.64 15.44 14.13
CA GLY A 65 6.30 15.14 14.65
C GLY A 65 6.33 14.25 15.89
N SER A 66 5.19 13.76 16.31
CA SER A 66 5.04 12.87 17.47
C SER A 66 4.38 11.56 17.08
N TRP A 67 4.93 10.45 17.55
CA TRP A 67 4.26 9.14 17.40
C TRP A 67 2.89 9.18 18.06
N SER A 68 1.87 8.76 17.34
CA SER A 68 0.49 8.73 17.80
C SER A 68 -0.06 7.30 17.80
N TRP A 69 -0.95 7.02 18.74
CA TRP A 69 -1.71 5.77 18.80
C TRP A 69 -3.16 5.95 18.34
N ARG A 70 -3.40 7.00 17.56
CA ARG A 70 -4.72 7.20 16.95
C ARG A 70 -5.01 6.07 15.97
N ASP A 71 -6.17 5.44 16.15
CA ASP A 71 -6.62 4.34 15.30
C ASP A 71 -6.65 4.75 13.84
N GLY A 72 -6.34 3.80 12.96
CA GLY A 72 -6.28 3.99 11.53
C GLY A 72 -4.98 4.63 11.02
N LEU A 73 -4.10 5.18 11.87
CA LEU A 73 -2.80 5.64 11.37
C LEU A 73 -2.00 4.47 10.78
N ILE A 74 -1.47 4.70 9.60
CA ILE A 74 -0.67 3.74 8.87
C ILE A 74 0.78 3.86 9.37
N CYS A 75 1.38 2.75 9.77
CA CYS A 75 2.80 2.66 10.11
C CYS A 75 3.56 2.06 8.94
N VAL A 76 4.63 2.70 8.51
CA VAL A 76 5.48 2.24 7.41
C VAL A 76 6.94 2.27 7.86
N THR A 77 7.72 1.28 7.45
CA THR A 77 9.17 1.27 7.64
C THR A 77 9.89 0.76 6.41
N ASP A 78 11.10 1.28 6.16
CA ASP A 78 12.03 0.78 5.14
C ASP A 78 12.81 -0.46 5.60
N GLN A 79 12.38 -1.08 6.69
CA GLN A 79 12.94 -2.32 7.24
C GLN A 79 11.91 -3.45 7.14
N GLY A 80 12.02 -4.27 6.10
CA GLY A 80 11.13 -5.41 5.85
C GLY A 80 11.59 -6.71 6.52
N PHE A 81 10.79 -7.75 6.39
CA PHE A 81 11.03 -9.08 6.98
C PHE A 81 11.49 -10.15 5.97
N GLY A 82 11.90 -9.73 4.77
CA GLY A 82 12.64 -10.62 3.85
C GLY A 82 11.81 -11.60 3.01
N LEU A 83 10.54 -11.32 2.70
CA LEU A 83 9.72 -12.18 1.84
C LEU A 83 8.97 -11.40 0.77
N GLY A 84 9.01 -11.95 -0.46
CA GLY A 84 8.32 -11.41 -1.62
C GLY A 84 9.04 -10.25 -2.30
N PRO A 85 8.41 -9.60 -3.27
CA PRO A 85 9.03 -8.54 -4.06
C PRO A 85 9.31 -7.25 -3.27
N PHE A 86 8.73 -7.09 -2.06
CA PHE A 86 8.87 -5.89 -1.21
C PHE A 86 9.69 -6.18 0.04
N ASN A 87 10.78 -6.92 -0.09
CA ASN A 87 11.60 -7.46 1.01
C ASN A 87 12.12 -6.42 2.00
N THR A 88 12.26 -5.17 1.58
CA THR A 88 12.93 -4.12 2.35
C THR A 88 11.95 -3.24 3.10
N TRP A 89 10.66 -3.25 2.75
CA TRP A 89 9.64 -2.40 3.34
C TRP A 89 8.53 -3.17 4.04
N HIS A 90 7.92 -2.53 5.05
CA HIS A 90 6.81 -3.12 5.79
C HIS A 90 5.75 -2.07 6.14
N ALA A 91 4.49 -2.50 6.21
CA ALA A 91 3.37 -1.66 6.61
C ALA A 91 2.45 -2.36 7.62
N GLY A 92 1.77 -1.55 8.41
CA GLY A 92 0.71 -1.96 9.32
C GLY A 92 -0.19 -0.78 9.67
N ILE A 93 -1.24 -1.01 10.41
CA ILE A 93 -2.23 0.00 10.77
C ILE A 93 -2.55 -0.08 12.27
N ILE A 94 -2.68 1.08 12.93
CA ILE A 94 -3.05 1.12 14.34
C ILE A 94 -4.49 0.64 14.51
N ALA A 95 -4.68 -0.33 15.40
CA ALA A 95 -5.93 -1.05 15.58
C ALA A 95 -6.45 -0.94 17.02
N PRO A 96 -7.77 -0.68 17.22
CA PRO A 96 -8.35 -0.45 18.55
C PRO A 96 -8.50 -1.69 19.43
N GLN A 97 -8.44 -2.92 18.85
CA GLN A 97 -8.69 -4.15 19.61
C GLN A 97 -7.71 -4.38 20.75
N LYS A 98 -6.53 -3.76 20.69
CA LYS A 98 -5.55 -3.83 21.76
C LYS A 98 -4.76 -2.53 21.84
N ASN A 99 -4.76 -1.90 23.00
CA ASN A 99 -4.04 -0.64 23.22
C ASN A 99 -2.57 -0.74 22.80
N TYR A 100 -2.09 0.31 22.11
CA TYR A 100 -0.71 0.44 21.65
C TYR A 100 -0.29 -0.69 20.69
N SER A 101 -1.18 -1.08 19.78
CA SER A 101 -0.94 -2.17 18.84
C SER A 101 -1.15 -1.75 17.40
N VAL A 102 -0.36 -2.38 16.54
CA VAL A 102 -0.43 -2.28 15.08
C VAL A 102 -0.89 -3.63 14.54
N ALA A 103 -1.96 -3.65 13.75
CA ALA A 103 -2.33 -4.82 12.97
C ALA A 103 -1.38 -4.95 11.78
N GLU A 104 -0.74 -6.11 11.63
CA GLU A 104 0.26 -6.37 10.60
C GLU A 104 0.20 -7.82 10.10
N ALA A 105 0.50 -8.01 8.81
CA ALA A 105 0.85 -9.30 8.23
C ALA A 105 2.37 -9.31 7.99
N ALA A 106 3.13 -9.90 8.92
CA ALA A 106 4.57 -9.68 8.96
C ALA A 106 5.36 -10.52 7.95
N ASN A 107 5.08 -11.82 7.88
CA ASN A 107 5.75 -12.76 6.98
C ASN A 107 4.96 -14.05 6.81
N SER A 108 5.42 -14.94 5.90
CA SER A 108 4.74 -16.20 5.58
C SER A 108 4.63 -17.20 6.75
N ASN A 109 5.45 -17.02 7.77
CA ASN A 109 5.49 -17.95 8.92
C ASN A 109 4.58 -17.49 10.07
N SER A 110 3.91 -16.35 9.91
CA SER A 110 3.00 -15.84 10.94
C SER A 110 1.72 -15.29 10.32
N PRO A 111 0.56 -15.59 10.93
CA PRO A 111 -0.70 -14.99 10.51
C PRO A 111 -0.71 -13.48 10.80
N VAL A 112 -1.74 -12.80 10.30
CA VAL A 112 -2.06 -11.43 10.73
C VAL A 112 -2.14 -11.38 12.24
N ARG A 113 -1.50 -10.38 12.84
CA ARG A 113 -1.39 -10.26 14.30
C ARG A 113 -1.48 -8.80 14.76
N LEU A 114 -1.69 -8.61 16.05
CA LEU A 114 -1.54 -7.32 16.74
C LEU A 114 -0.17 -7.25 17.41
N ARG A 115 0.74 -6.47 16.82
CA ARG A 115 2.08 -6.22 17.38
C ARG A 115 2.03 -5.03 18.32
N LYS A 116 2.42 -5.24 19.58
CA LYS A 116 2.54 -4.16 20.56
C LYS A 116 3.78 -3.29 20.34
N GLY A 117 3.60 -2.01 20.65
CA GLY A 117 4.71 -1.07 20.77
C GLY A 117 5.03 -0.30 19.49
N LYS A 118 5.67 0.84 19.71
CA LYS A 118 6.14 1.74 18.65
C LYS A 118 7.18 1.04 17.77
N TRP A 119 7.11 1.28 16.48
CA TRP A 119 8.12 0.82 15.54
C TRP A 119 9.37 1.71 15.61
N THR A 120 10.55 1.07 15.60
CA THR A 120 11.85 1.75 15.81
C THR A 120 12.93 1.26 14.86
N GLN A 121 12.68 0.20 14.09
CA GLN A 121 13.65 -0.37 13.17
C GLN A 121 13.55 0.31 11.80
N GLY A 122 14.68 0.71 11.26
CA GLY A 122 14.76 1.44 10.00
C GLY A 122 14.28 2.89 10.12
N THR A 123 14.00 3.50 8.98
CA THR A 123 13.25 4.74 8.92
C THR A 123 11.76 4.41 9.07
N VAL A 124 11.10 5.05 10.01
CA VAL A 124 9.69 4.79 10.31
C VAL A 124 8.88 6.06 10.06
N TRP A 125 7.79 5.90 9.34
CA TRP A 125 6.77 6.93 9.13
C TRP A 125 5.45 6.50 9.74
N GLN A 126 4.70 7.46 10.30
CA GLN A 126 3.26 7.33 10.47
C GLN A 126 2.56 8.24 9.47
N VAL A 127 1.53 7.72 8.87
CA VAL A 127 0.81 8.36 7.77
C VAL A 127 -0.68 8.36 8.09
N GLY A 128 -1.31 9.52 7.96
CA GLY A 128 -2.77 9.68 8.06
C GLY A 128 -3.40 9.82 6.68
N VAL A 129 -4.64 9.41 6.52
CA VAL A 129 -5.43 9.65 5.31
C VAL A 129 -6.13 11.00 5.42
N LYS A 130 -5.99 11.88 4.40
CA LYS A 130 -6.37 13.30 4.49
C LYS A 130 -7.86 13.55 4.56
N THR A 131 -8.66 12.72 3.92
CA THR A 131 -10.10 12.95 3.69
C THR A 131 -10.99 12.13 4.61
N THR A 132 -10.40 11.41 5.56
CA THR A 132 -11.14 10.58 6.50
C THR A 132 -11.59 11.35 7.73
N THR A 133 -12.72 10.94 8.29
CA THR A 133 -13.13 11.27 9.64
C THR A 133 -12.45 10.33 10.64
N ILE A 134 -12.45 10.72 11.93
CA ILE A 134 -11.96 9.87 13.03
C ILE A 134 -12.67 8.50 13.02
N GLN A 135 -13.98 8.48 12.73
CA GLN A 135 -14.75 7.24 12.67
C GLN A 135 -14.33 6.34 11.51
N GLN A 136 -14.02 6.92 10.34
CA GLN A 136 -13.53 6.14 9.20
C GLN A 136 -12.13 5.57 9.47
N ASP A 137 -11.25 6.33 10.11
CA ASP A 137 -9.95 5.85 10.56
C ASP A 137 -10.10 4.70 11.57
N TRP A 138 -10.98 4.87 12.56
CA TRP A 138 -11.29 3.82 13.52
C TRP A 138 -11.83 2.56 12.84
N ASN A 139 -12.77 2.71 11.89
CA ASN A 139 -13.34 1.60 11.16
C ASN A 139 -12.26 0.83 10.38
N ALA A 140 -11.32 1.53 9.75
CA ALA A 140 -10.21 0.90 9.04
C ALA A 140 -9.29 0.12 9.99
N GLY A 141 -8.87 0.74 11.09
CA GLY A 141 -8.06 0.09 12.12
C GLY A 141 -8.77 -1.12 12.74
N HIS A 142 -10.06 -0.98 13.06
CA HIS A 142 -10.90 -2.04 13.61
C HIS A 142 -11.00 -3.22 12.63
N TRP A 143 -11.35 -2.94 11.37
CA TRP A 143 -11.45 -3.97 10.33
C TRP A 143 -10.13 -4.74 10.16
N ALA A 144 -8.98 -4.06 10.17
CA ALA A 144 -7.69 -4.71 10.07
C ALA A 144 -7.42 -5.63 11.27
N GLY A 145 -7.79 -5.20 12.48
CA GLY A 145 -7.67 -6.01 13.69
C GLY A 145 -8.58 -7.25 13.69
N GLU A 146 -9.72 -7.21 13.01
CA GLU A 146 -10.59 -8.39 12.82
C GLU A 146 -9.99 -9.44 11.88
N GLN A 147 -8.95 -9.09 11.10
CA GLN A 147 -8.26 -10.04 10.23
C GLN A 147 -7.21 -10.88 10.98
N VAL A 148 -7.01 -10.67 12.27
CA VAL A 148 -6.06 -11.45 13.09
C VAL A 148 -6.32 -12.95 12.95
N GLY A 149 -5.25 -13.72 12.74
CA GLY A 149 -5.31 -15.16 12.51
C GLY A 149 -5.34 -15.57 11.03
N LYS A 150 -5.65 -14.67 10.10
CA LYS A 150 -5.61 -14.98 8.67
C LYS A 150 -4.16 -15.18 8.19
N PRO A 151 -3.92 -16.14 7.27
CA PRO A 151 -2.59 -16.46 6.81
C PRO A 151 -1.96 -15.33 5.98
N TYR A 152 -0.65 -15.43 5.77
CA TYR A 152 0.07 -14.52 4.88
C TYR A 152 -0.25 -14.80 3.41
N ASN A 153 -0.47 -13.75 2.61
CA ASN A 153 -0.73 -13.86 1.19
C ASN A 153 0.58 -13.84 0.40
N LEU A 154 0.93 -14.96 -0.23
CA LEU A 154 2.09 -15.04 -1.14
C LEU A 154 1.74 -14.65 -2.59
N ASN A 155 0.46 -14.53 -2.93
CA ASN A 155 0.04 -14.01 -4.22
C ASN A 155 -0.10 -12.48 -4.17
N PHE A 156 1.00 -11.79 -4.29
CA PHE A 156 1.06 -10.32 -4.21
C PHE A 156 0.25 -9.62 -5.30
N TRP A 157 -0.04 -10.33 -6.40
CA TRP A 157 -0.80 -9.82 -7.54
C TRP A 157 -2.30 -9.91 -7.37
N ASN A 158 -2.78 -10.52 -6.29
CA ASN A 158 -4.20 -10.60 -5.96
C ASN A 158 -4.48 -9.83 -4.66
N ALA A 159 -4.52 -8.50 -4.75
CA ALA A 159 -4.79 -7.65 -3.61
C ALA A 159 -6.26 -7.66 -3.17
N ARG A 160 -7.20 -8.05 -4.03
CA ARG A 160 -8.64 -8.01 -3.73
C ARG A 160 -9.16 -9.20 -2.92
N GLN A 161 -8.41 -10.29 -2.84
CA GLN A 161 -8.79 -11.41 -1.99
C GLN A 161 -8.61 -11.05 -0.50
N THR A 162 -9.47 -11.59 0.38
CA THR A 162 -9.50 -11.25 1.81
C THR A 162 -9.32 -12.47 2.73
N ASN A 163 -8.94 -13.63 2.18
CA ASN A 163 -8.69 -14.84 2.96
C ASN A 163 -7.27 -14.88 3.55
N SER A 164 -6.36 -14.09 3.00
CA SER A 164 -4.98 -13.93 3.46
C SER A 164 -4.48 -12.54 3.09
N PHE A 165 -3.43 -12.04 3.75
CA PHE A 165 -2.91 -10.69 3.53
C PHE A 165 -1.40 -10.66 3.54
N TYR A 166 -0.77 -9.87 2.65
CA TYR A 166 0.56 -9.32 2.90
C TYR A 166 0.43 -7.94 3.56
N CYS A 167 1.52 -7.38 4.03
CA CYS A 167 1.51 -6.22 4.93
C CYS A 167 0.74 -5.00 4.39
N SER A 168 1.10 -4.51 3.23
CA SER A 168 0.46 -3.35 2.60
C SER A 168 -0.92 -3.66 2.03
N GLN A 169 -1.18 -4.91 1.61
CA GLN A 169 -2.53 -5.33 1.23
C GLN A 169 -3.52 -5.19 2.40
N LEU A 170 -3.12 -5.60 3.61
CA LEU A 170 -3.97 -5.47 4.81
C LEU A 170 -4.37 -4.00 5.05
N VAL A 171 -3.40 -3.09 4.96
CA VAL A 171 -3.62 -1.65 5.15
C VAL A 171 -4.52 -1.07 4.07
N TRP A 172 -4.23 -1.37 2.81
CA TRP A 172 -5.06 -0.93 1.68
C TRP A 172 -6.49 -1.45 1.79
N ALA A 173 -6.67 -2.75 2.05
CA ALA A 173 -7.96 -3.39 2.17
C ALA A 173 -8.80 -2.79 3.32
N ALA A 174 -8.15 -2.41 4.42
CA ALA A 174 -8.82 -1.76 5.55
C ALA A 174 -9.53 -0.47 5.12
N TYR A 175 -8.86 0.42 4.40
CA TYR A 175 -9.48 1.65 3.89
C TYR A 175 -10.41 1.41 2.72
N TYR A 176 -10.04 0.51 1.82
CA TYR A 176 -10.84 0.21 0.64
C TYR A 176 -12.22 -0.36 1.00
N TYR A 177 -12.26 -1.37 1.87
CA TYR A 177 -13.52 -2.05 2.21
C TYR A 177 -14.37 -1.29 3.24
N THR A 178 -13.77 -0.44 4.07
CA THR A 178 -14.54 0.31 5.08
C THR A 178 -15.00 1.68 4.62
N SER A 179 -14.27 2.30 3.69
CA SER A 179 -14.50 3.70 3.32
C SER A 179 -14.44 3.96 1.80
N GLY A 180 -14.22 2.94 0.98
CA GLY A 180 -14.08 3.09 -0.48
C GLY A 180 -12.83 3.86 -0.92
N ILE A 181 -11.86 4.04 -0.01
CA ILE A 181 -10.65 4.82 -0.29
C ILE A 181 -9.57 3.91 -0.84
N ASP A 182 -9.27 4.07 -2.12
CA ASP A 182 -8.17 3.38 -2.77
C ASP A 182 -6.85 4.11 -2.53
N LEU A 183 -5.95 3.49 -1.79
CA LEU A 183 -4.60 3.97 -1.49
C LEU A 183 -3.53 3.34 -2.39
N ASN A 184 -3.91 2.48 -3.32
CA ASN A 184 -3.02 1.96 -4.35
C ASN A 184 -2.74 3.07 -5.38
N LYS A 185 -1.49 3.39 -5.59
CA LYS A 185 -1.06 4.48 -6.47
C LYS A 185 -0.53 3.99 -7.82
N SER A 186 -0.67 2.71 -8.13
CA SER A 186 -0.16 2.18 -9.38
C SER A 186 -0.83 2.87 -10.58
N ASP A 187 -0.07 3.63 -11.35
CA ASP A 187 -0.52 4.24 -12.63
C ASP A 187 -0.73 3.19 -13.72
N ASN A 188 -0.30 1.95 -13.46
CA ASN A 188 -0.41 0.80 -14.36
C ASN A 188 -1.47 -0.20 -13.89
N ASP A 189 -2.54 0.27 -13.27
CA ASP A 189 -3.64 -0.58 -12.77
C ASP A 189 -4.35 -1.29 -13.93
N ILE A 190 -3.86 -2.47 -14.30
CA ILE A 190 -4.50 -3.33 -15.29
C ILE A 190 -5.40 -4.33 -14.55
N GLY A 191 -6.63 -3.90 -14.33
CA GLY A 191 -7.63 -4.72 -13.65
C GLY A 191 -7.34 -4.91 -12.15
N SER A 192 -7.74 -6.02 -11.58
CA SER A 192 -7.86 -6.24 -10.14
C SER A 192 -6.58 -6.64 -9.39
N ALA A 193 -5.37 -6.47 -9.93
CA ALA A 193 -4.28 -7.31 -9.46
C ALA A 193 -2.90 -6.68 -9.44
N ILE A 194 -2.75 -5.46 -8.94
CA ILE A 194 -1.40 -4.92 -8.78
C ILE A 194 -0.98 -4.97 -7.32
N ALA A 195 0.24 -5.46 -7.09
CA ALA A 195 0.84 -5.51 -5.78
C ALA A 195 1.01 -4.11 -5.20
N ILE A 196 0.61 -3.92 -3.97
CA ILE A 196 0.66 -2.64 -3.28
C ILE A 196 1.98 -2.55 -2.53
N HIS A 197 2.83 -1.58 -2.86
CA HIS A 197 4.08 -1.36 -2.16
C HIS A 197 3.86 -0.52 -0.89
N PRO A 198 4.47 -0.86 0.28
CA PRO A 198 4.32 -0.08 1.50
C PRO A 198 4.68 1.40 1.36
N GLY A 199 5.69 1.74 0.56
CA GLY A 199 6.13 3.11 0.28
C GLY A 199 5.08 3.97 -0.43
N GLU A 200 4.10 3.35 -1.11
CA GLU A 200 3.00 4.08 -1.72
C GLU A 200 2.17 4.85 -0.69
N PHE A 201 2.09 4.37 0.54
CA PHE A 201 1.40 5.11 1.61
C PHE A 201 2.18 6.35 2.03
N VAL A 202 3.50 6.34 1.93
CA VAL A 202 4.36 7.49 2.24
C VAL A 202 4.23 8.56 1.16
N LYS A 203 4.29 8.16 -0.11
CA LYS A 203 4.16 9.07 -1.26
C LYS A 203 2.81 8.86 -1.96
N ASN A 204 1.76 9.44 -1.42
CA ASN A 204 0.40 9.37 -1.95
C ASN A 204 -0.30 10.73 -1.83
N SER A 205 -1.05 11.13 -2.85
CA SER A 205 -1.82 12.38 -2.83
C SER A 205 -2.92 12.39 -1.74
N LYS A 206 -3.43 11.22 -1.35
CA LYS A 206 -4.49 11.05 -0.35
C LYS A 206 -3.96 10.96 1.08
N THR A 207 -2.64 10.93 1.29
CA THR A 207 -2.04 10.74 2.62
C THR A 207 -1.20 11.94 3.04
N THR A 208 -0.89 11.99 4.33
CA THR A 208 0.02 12.97 4.92
C THR A 208 0.87 12.31 6.00
N ILE A 209 2.15 12.67 6.06
CA ILE A 209 3.06 12.19 7.11
C ILE A 209 2.75 12.96 8.39
N VAL A 210 2.53 12.24 9.50
CA VAL A 210 2.26 12.81 10.83
C VAL A 210 3.41 12.57 11.80
N TYR A 211 4.28 11.63 11.49
CA TYR A 211 5.49 11.33 12.27
C TYR A 211 6.56 10.71 11.38
N ARG A 212 7.81 11.01 11.70
CA ARG A 212 9.01 10.39 11.13
C ARG A 212 10.10 10.31 12.20
N ASN A 213 10.84 9.19 12.29
CA ASN A 213 11.87 9.00 13.31
C ASN A 213 13.28 9.48 12.89
N ARG A 214 13.47 9.93 11.66
CA ARG A 214 14.75 10.43 11.11
C ARG A 214 14.52 11.62 10.18
#